data_d4f802b19cf22c4ed50debe34943b055
#
_entry.id   d4f802b19cf22c4ed50debe34943b055
#
_cell.length_a   1.000
_cell.length_b   1.000
_cell.length_c   1.000
_cell.angle_alpha   90.00
_cell.angle_beta   90.00
_cell.angle_gamma   90.00
#
_symmetry.space_group_name_H-M   'P 1'
#
loop_
_entity.id
_entity.type
_entity.pdbx_description
1 polymer ?
#
loop_
_entity_poly.entity_id
_entity_poly.type
_entity_poly.pdbx_seq_one_letter_code
_entity_poly.pdbx_strand_id
1 'polypeptide(L)'
;MNAQAHRAYAEFLPEPYRSDSVAEPVSEWWEWRGRRVHMLRAAVPEAPVRILAIHGAGGHSGLLWPAVALGLRENVDATAVDLPLYGRTIEPDPGGVRYGQWVDLLCELVHARAAADDRPLVLFGASMGGMLAYEVAARTGAVAHVVATCLLDPADPAAPAALTRWNLPGRSGPRLLRWIDPVGGRLRVPIRWITHMDKMSLDPELSRLCATDPLGGGARIPLGFLRSFVDYRHTPPEDFTAAPVTLVHPAADQWTPPELSIRFLERIPGRRETVLLDNCGHFPVEEPGIAQLAGAMRAILAEAGGSGR
;
A
#
# COMPACT_ATOMS: atom_id res chain seq x y z
N MET A 1 -10.25 -7.66 -21.84
CA MET A 1 -9.74 -6.29 -22.01
C MET A 1 -9.28 -5.72 -20.64
N ASN A 2 -8.32 -6.26 -19.93
CA ASN A 2 -7.81 -5.67 -18.67
C ASN A 2 -6.60 -6.40 -18.02
N ALA A 3 -5.88 -7.25 -18.74
CA ALA A 3 -4.52 -7.68 -18.34
C ALA A 3 -3.46 -6.58 -18.62
N GLN A 4 -3.89 -5.40 -19.06
CA GLN A 4 -3.00 -4.36 -19.57
C GLN A 4 -2.80 -3.17 -18.61
N ALA A 5 -3.56 -3.07 -17.50
CA ALA A 5 -3.42 -1.91 -16.61
C ALA A 5 -2.00 -1.80 -16.03
N HIS A 6 -1.38 -2.92 -15.63
CA HIS A 6 -0.01 -2.91 -15.10
C HIS A 6 1.04 -2.52 -16.15
N ARG A 7 0.80 -2.81 -17.44
CA ARG A 7 1.74 -2.45 -18.52
C ARG A 7 1.84 -0.93 -18.71
N ALA A 8 0.72 -0.20 -18.61
CA ALA A 8 0.73 1.25 -18.72
C ALA A 8 1.60 1.92 -17.64
N TYR A 9 1.63 1.36 -16.44
CA TYR A 9 2.52 1.84 -15.37
C TYR A 9 3.97 1.39 -15.56
N ALA A 10 4.18 0.19 -16.12
CA ALA A 10 5.52 -0.33 -16.39
C ALA A 10 6.29 0.49 -17.44
N GLU A 11 5.59 1.18 -18.34
CA GLU A 11 6.21 2.07 -19.34
C GLU A 11 7.00 3.22 -18.72
N PHE A 12 6.65 3.63 -17.48
CA PHE A 12 7.36 4.68 -16.75
C PHE A 12 8.60 4.18 -15.99
N LEU A 13 8.79 2.85 -15.90
CA LEU A 13 10.01 2.31 -15.31
C LEU A 13 11.21 2.53 -16.22
N PRO A 14 12.41 2.78 -15.68
CA PRO A 14 13.65 2.70 -16.44
C PRO A 14 13.85 1.34 -17.12
N GLU A 15 14.48 1.32 -18.28
CA GLU A 15 14.72 0.13 -19.12
C GLU A 15 15.09 -1.14 -18.34
N PRO A 16 16.06 -1.13 -17.40
CA PRO A 16 16.42 -2.34 -16.66
C PRO A 16 15.29 -2.96 -15.84
N TYR A 17 14.24 -2.17 -15.55
CA TYR A 17 13.10 -2.58 -14.71
C TYR A 17 11.82 -2.79 -15.50
N ARG A 18 11.77 -2.40 -16.79
CA ARG A 18 10.71 -2.78 -17.72
C ARG A 18 10.80 -4.26 -17.96
N SER A 19 9.82 -5.01 -17.55
CA SER A 19 9.96 -6.46 -17.55
C SER A 19 9.20 -7.09 -18.71
N ASP A 20 9.90 -7.38 -19.78
CA ASP A 20 9.49 -8.43 -20.73
C ASP A 20 9.81 -9.85 -20.21
N SER A 21 10.58 -9.95 -19.12
CA SER A 21 11.09 -11.22 -18.57
C SER A 21 10.40 -11.70 -17.29
N VAL A 22 9.47 -10.93 -16.72
CA VAL A 22 8.76 -11.33 -15.49
C VAL A 22 7.45 -12.01 -15.85
N ALA A 23 7.13 -13.08 -15.13
CA ALA A 23 5.87 -13.81 -15.31
C ALA A 23 4.66 -12.88 -15.30
N GLU A 24 3.85 -12.93 -16.36
CA GLU A 24 2.58 -12.19 -16.42
C GLU A 24 1.68 -12.61 -15.25
N PRO A 25 1.13 -11.65 -14.50
CA PRO A 25 0.28 -11.99 -13.38
C PRO A 25 -1.05 -12.57 -13.86
N VAL A 26 -1.57 -13.52 -13.12
CA VAL A 26 -2.92 -14.05 -13.31
C VAL A 26 -3.89 -13.42 -12.32
N SER A 27 -5.13 -13.22 -12.74
CA SER A 27 -6.20 -12.78 -11.85
C SER A 27 -6.64 -13.92 -10.96
N GLU A 28 -6.62 -13.70 -9.66
CA GLU A 28 -7.16 -14.59 -8.63
C GLU A 28 -8.32 -13.87 -7.92
N TRP A 29 -9.29 -14.64 -7.44
CA TRP A 29 -10.47 -14.12 -6.75
C TRP A 29 -10.65 -14.85 -5.42
N TRP A 30 -10.97 -14.07 -4.37
CA TRP A 30 -11.23 -14.61 -3.05
C TRP A 30 -12.56 -14.07 -2.52
N GLU A 31 -13.41 -14.97 -2.06
CA GLU A 31 -14.69 -14.60 -1.47
C GLU A 31 -14.50 -14.20 -0.01
N TRP A 32 -14.92 -12.98 0.33
CA TRP A 32 -14.80 -12.46 1.68
C TRP A 32 -16.05 -11.67 2.08
N ARG A 33 -16.83 -12.19 3.02
CA ARG A 33 -18.02 -11.55 3.59
C ARG A 33 -18.95 -10.95 2.52
N GLY A 34 -19.27 -11.71 1.47
CA GLY A 34 -20.11 -11.31 0.35
C GLY A 34 -19.45 -10.40 -0.69
N ARG A 35 -18.15 -10.17 -0.59
CA ARG A 35 -17.31 -9.46 -1.57
C ARG A 35 -16.50 -10.46 -2.39
N ARG A 36 -16.22 -10.11 -3.63
CA ARG A 36 -15.26 -10.84 -4.44
C ARG A 36 -13.99 -10.01 -4.55
N VAL A 37 -12.98 -10.36 -3.77
CA VAL A 37 -11.71 -9.66 -3.71
C VAL A 37 -10.83 -10.12 -4.87
N HIS A 38 -10.42 -9.19 -5.71
CA HIS A 38 -9.50 -9.46 -6.81
C HIS A 38 -8.07 -9.32 -6.36
N MET A 39 -7.21 -10.18 -6.91
CA MET A 39 -5.76 -10.14 -6.72
C MET A 39 -5.06 -10.40 -8.05
N LEU A 40 -3.91 -9.80 -8.25
CA LEU A 40 -2.93 -10.21 -9.24
C LEU A 40 -1.94 -11.12 -8.56
N ARG A 41 -1.61 -12.27 -9.17
CA ARG A 41 -0.68 -13.24 -8.62
C ARG A 41 0.28 -13.77 -9.67
N ALA A 42 1.56 -13.86 -9.32
CA ALA A 42 2.55 -14.69 -9.99
C ALA A 42 2.98 -15.80 -9.03
N ALA A 43 2.42 -16.97 -9.24
CA ALA A 43 2.72 -18.14 -8.40
C ALA A 43 4.08 -18.72 -8.78
N VAL A 44 4.95 -18.84 -7.78
CA VAL A 44 6.25 -19.51 -7.89
C VAL A 44 6.33 -20.55 -6.77
N PRO A 45 5.89 -21.79 -7.00
CA PRO A 45 5.77 -22.81 -5.96
C PRO A 45 7.08 -23.09 -5.19
N GLU A 46 8.22 -23.05 -5.88
CA GLU A 46 9.54 -23.32 -5.29
C GLU A 46 10.19 -22.06 -4.68
N ALA A 47 9.52 -20.92 -4.69
CA ALA A 47 10.07 -19.72 -4.07
C ALA A 47 10.22 -19.90 -2.56
N PRO A 48 11.33 -19.44 -1.96
CA PRO A 48 11.54 -19.58 -0.52
C PRO A 48 10.70 -18.61 0.32
N VAL A 49 10.11 -17.57 -0.31
CA VAL A 49 9.39 -16.50 0.38
C VAL A 49 8.21 -16.02 -0.46
N ARG A 50 7.20 -15.49 0.21
CA ARG A 50 6.00 -14.92 -0.40
C ARG A 50 5.92 -13.43 -0.13
N ILE A 51 5.37 -12.67 -1.10
CA ILE A 51 5.04 -11.25 -0.93
C ILE A 51 3.53 -11.06 -1.08
N LEU A 52 2.94 -10.27 -0.17
CA LEU A 52 1.63 -9.66 -0.34
C LEU A 52 1.79 -8.14 -0.43
N ALA A 53 1.50 -7.59 -1.60
CA ALA A 53 1.55 -6.16 -1.85
C ALA A 53 0.18 -5.51 -1.60
N ILE A 54 0.18 -4.42 -0.84
CA ILE A 54 -0.98 -3.70 -0.35
C ILE A 54 -0.91 -2.26 -0.83
N HIS A 55 -1.88 -1.82 -1.62
CA HIS A 55 -1.93 -0.45 -2.13
C HIS A 55 -2.50 0.55 -1.12
N GLY A 56 -2.25 1.82 -1.37
CA GLY A 56 -2.84 2.94 -0.65
C GLY A 56 -4.11 3.50 -1.31
N ALA A 57 -4.52 4.69 -0.88
CA ALA A 57 -5.63 5.42 -1.45
C ALA A 57 -5.36 5.78 -2.92
N GLY A 58 -6.30 5.46 -3.80
CA GLY A 58 -6.14 5.70 -5.24
C GLY A 58 -5.24 4.70 -5.95
N GLY A 59 -4.77 3.65 -5.26
CA GLY A 59 -4.00 2.56 -5.85
C GLY A 59 -4.82 1.31 -6.14
N HIS A 60 -4.21 0.34 -6.80
CA HIS A 60 -4.75 -0.99 -7.05
C HIS A 60 -3.61 -1.96 -7.42
N SER A 61 -3.89 -3.26 -7.49
CA SER A 61 -2.90 -4.30 -7.79
C SER A 61 -2.10 -4.02 -9.06
N GLY A 62 -2.75 -3.57 -10.14
CA GLY A 62 -2.08 -3.27 -11.40
C GLY A 62 -1.12 -2.07 -11.32
N LEU A 63 -1.44 -1.06 -10.49
CA LEU A 63 -0.52 0.05 -10.23
C LEU A 63 0.70 -0.42 -9.44
N LEU A 64 0.52 -1.30 -8.46
CA LEU A 64 1.64 -1.84 -7.67
C LEU A 64 2.49 -2.86 -8.40
N TRP A 65 1.94 -3.51 -9.43
CA TRP A 65 2.58 -4.65 -10.07
C TRP A 65 4.02 -4.37 -10.56
N PRO A 66 4.35 -3.22 -11.13
CA PRO A 66 5.73 -2.91 -11.50
C PRO A 66 6.72 -3.00 -10.33
N ALA A 67 6.34 -2.53 -9.14
CA ALA A 67 7.16 -2.66 -7.94
C ALA A 67 7.23 -4.11 -7.44
N VAL A 68 6.13 -4.85 -7.50
CA VAL A 68 6.07 -6.29 -7.18
C VAL A 68 6.96 -7.10 -8.12
N ALA A 69 6.99 -6.72 -9.40
CA ALA A 69 7.83 -7.35 -10.41
C ALA A 69 9.34 -7.24 -10.11
N LEU A 70 9.78 -6.22 -9.40
CA LEU A 70 11.17 -6.16 -8.89
C LEU A 70 11.47 -7.33 -7.95
N GLY A 71 10.52 -7.67 -7.06
CA GLY A 71 10.64 -8.83 -6.18
C GLY A 71 10.62 -10.15 -6.92
N LEU A 72 9.85 -10.30 -8.00
CA LEU A 72 9.78 -11.54 -8.78
C LEU A 72 11.13 -11.95 -9.38
N ARG A 73 12.03 -11.02 -9.63
CA ARG A 73 13.40 -11.29 -10.07
C ARG A 73 14.22 -12.03 -9.00
N GLU A 74 13.78 -11.99 -7.76
CA GLU A 74 14.42 -12.61 -6.60
C GLU A 74 13.77 -13.97 -6.23
N ASN A 75 13.05 -14.61 -7.16
CA ASN A 75 12.39 -15.89 -6.96
C ASN A 75 11.42 -15.89 -5.78
N VAL A 76 10.36 -15.08 -5.86
CA VAL A 76 9.28 -14.98 -4.85
C VAL A 76 7.93 -15.36 -5.42
N ASP A 77 7.05 -15.90 -4.59
CA ASP A 77 5.61 -16.04 -4.89
C ASP A 77 4.92 -14.70 -4.52
N ALA A 78 4.42 -13.99 -5.51
CA ALA A 78 3.93 -12.63 -5.33
C ALA A 78 2.43 -12.48 -5.55
N THR A 79 1.78 -11.76 -4.66
CA THR A 79 0.37 -11.38 -4.75
C THR A 79 0.22 -9.88 -4.50
N ALA A 80 -0.60 -9.20 -5.31
CA ALA A 80 -1.03 -7.82 -5.07
C ALA A 80 -2.57 -7.79 -4.97
N VAL A 81 -3.11 -7.27 -3.88
CA VAL A 81 -4.55 -7.28 -3.60
C VAL A 81 -5.22 -5.98 -4.05
N ASP A 82 -6.45 -6.06 -4.56
CA ASP A 82 -7.34 -4.93 -4.77
C ASP A 82 -8.27 -4.77 -3.56
N LEU A 83 -8.07 -3.73 -2.78
CA LEU A 83 -8.94 -3.45 -1.63
C LEU A 83 -10.32 -2.93 -2.09
N PRO A 84 -11.39 -3.14 -1.33
CA PRO A 84 -12.73 -2.62 -1.65
C PRO A 84 -12.71 -1.14 -2.01
N LEU A 85 -13.45 -0.73 -3.03
CA LEU A 85 -13.49 0.58 -3.72
C LEU A 85 -12.48 0.75 -4.84
N TYR A 86 -11.46 -0.10 -4.96
CA TYR A 86 -10.39 0.03 -5.94
C TYR A 86 -10.20 -1.24 -6.75
N GLY A 87 -9.49 -1.10 -7.86
CA GLY A 87 -9.16 -2.19 -8.74
C GLY A 87 -10.39 -2.88 -9.30
N ARG A 88 -10.36 -4.20 -9.27
CA ARG A 88 -11.43 -5.07 -9.80
C ARG A 88 -12.26 -5.73 -8.71
N THR A 89 -11.97 -5.46 -7.44
CA THR A 89 -12.75 -6.01 -6.32
C THR A 89 -14.21 -5.60 -6.43
N ILE A 90 -15.11 -6.58 -6.33
CA ILE A 90 -16.55 -6.35 -6.38
C ILE A 90 -17.06 -6.10 -4.97
N GLU A 91 -17.47 -4.86 -4.72
CA GLU A 91 -18.01 -4.40 -3.46
C GLU A 91 -19.50 -4.12 -3.61
N PRO A 92 -20.38 -4.93 -2.97
CA PRO A 92 -21.84 -4.78 -3.13
C PRO A 92 -22.39 -3.52 -2.45
N ASP A 93 -21.70 -2.99 -1.42
CA ASP A 93 -22.11 -1.78 -0.70
C ASP A 93 -20.95 -0.77 -0.59
N PRO A 94 -20.55 -0.13 -1.71
CA PRO A 94 -19.41 0.78 -1.70
C PRO A 94 -19.61 2.03 -0.80
N GLY A 95 -20.85 2.42 -0.49
CA GLY A 95 -21.13 3.51 0.45
C GLY A 95 -20.88 3.12 1.91
N GLY A 96 -20.94 1.85 2.22
CA GLY A 96 -20.74 1.30 3.56
C GLY A 96 -19.30 0.94 3.91
N VAL A 97 -18.36 1.03 2.96
CA VAL A 97 -16.95 0.67 3.22
C VAL A 97 -16.32 1.63 4.23
N ARG A 98 -15.57 1.06 5.18
CA ARG A 98 -14.82 1.75 6.22
C ARG A 98 -13.40 1.19 6.30
N TYR A 99 -12.44 1.99 6.80
CA TYR A 99 -11.02 1.61 6.87
C TYR A 99 -10.78 0.34 7.69
N GLY A 100 -11.45 0.18 8.82
CA GLY A 100 -11.35 -1.03 9.64
C GLY A 100 -11.71 -2.31 8.89
N GLN A 101 -12.62 -2.25 7.88
CA GLN A 101 -12.92 -3.41 7.05
C GLN A 101 -11.76 -3.80 6.13
N TRP A 102 -10.90 -2.84 5.71
CA TRP A 102 -9.68 -3.15 5.00
C TRP A 102 -8.69 -3.90 5.88
N VAL A 103 -8.53 -3.43 7.12
CA VAL A 103 -7.68 -4.11 8.11
C VAL A 103 -8.19 -5.53 8.36
N ASP A 104 -9.49 -5.71 8.60
CA ASP A 104 -10.08 -7.03 8.85
C ASP A 104 -9.91 -7.97 7.64
N LEU A 105 -10.17 -7.47 6.42
CA LEU A 105 -9.97 -8.22 5.18
C LEU A 105 -8.53 -8.72 5.06
N LEU A 106 -7.57 -7.82 5.27
CA LEU A 106 -6.15 -8.17 5.16
C LEU A 106 -5.70 -9.13 6.24
N CYS A 107 -6.17 -8.98 7.48
CA CYS A 107 -5.88 -9.94 8.55
C CYS A 107 -6.41 -11.34 8.21
N GLU A 108 -7.65 -11.45 7.73
CA GLU A 108 -8.22 -12.74 7.33
C GLU A 108 -7.50 -13.32 6.11
N LEU A 109 -7.10 -12.49 5.14
CA LEU A 109 -6.31 -12.92 3.99
C LEU A 109 -4.95 -13.46 4.42
N VAL A 110 -4.23 -12.77 5.33
CA VAL A 110 -2.94 -13.21 5.87
C VAL A 110 -3.10 -14.54 6.61
N HIS A 111 -4.10 -14.69 7.47
CA HIS A 111 -4.36 -15.96 8.16
C HIS A 111 -4.70 -17.08 7.18
N ALA A 112 -5.53 -16.84 6.16
CA ALA A 112 -5.85 -17.83 5.15
C ALA A 112 -4.61 -18.27 4.35
N ARG A 113 -3.74 -17.31 4.01
CA ARG A 113 -2.46 -17.59 3.31
C ARG A 113 -1.45 -18.31 4.20
N ALA A 114 -1.36 -17.98 5.49
CA ALA A 114 -0.50 -18.67 6.45
C ALA A 114 -0.97 -20.10 6.73
N ALA A 115 -2.28 -20.34 6.76
CA ALA A 115 -2.83 -21.67 6.95
C ALA A 115 -2.63 -22.61 5.73
N ALA A 116 -2.50 -22.03 4.53
CA ALA A 116 -2.32 -22.78 3.28
C ALA A 116 -0.86 -23.04 2.92
N ASP A 117 0.07 -22.25 3.49
CA ASP A 117 1.47 -22.23 3.07
C ASP A 117 2.32 -21.66 4.21
N ASP A 118 3.29 -22.41 4.71
CA ASP A 118 4.14 -22.09 5.85
C ASP A 118 5.38 -21.24 5.49
N ARG A 119 5.61 -21.00 4.20
CA ARG A 119 6.71 -20.13 3.75
C ARG A 119 6.58 -18.73 4.33
N PRO A 120 7.70 -18.08 4.69
CA PRO A 120 7.69 -16.70 5.20
C PRO A 120 6.91 -15.74 4.30
N LEU A 121 6.07 -14.89 4.91
CA LEU A 121 5.28 -13.88 4.23
C LEU A 121 5.81 -12.48 4.53
N VAL A 122 6.22 -11.76 3.48
CA VAL A 122 6.60 -10.35 3.55
C VAL A 122 5.41 -9.49 3.11
N LEU A 123 5.03 -8.48 3.89
CA LEU A 123 4.06 -7.48 3.48
C LEU A 123 4.78 -6.28 2.88
N PHE A 124 4.42 -5.92 1.64
CA PHE A 124 4.84 -4.68 1.00
C PHE A 124 3.68 -3.70 0.96
N GLY A 125 3.75 -2.62 1.71
CA GLY A 125 2.69 -1.61 1.79
C GLY A 125 3.09 -0.28 1.14
N ALA A 126 2.34 0.16 0.13
CA ALA A 126 2.57 1.45 -0.52
C ALA A 126 1.65 2.54 0.04
N SER A 127 2.20 3.69 0.44
CA SER A 127 1.44 4.83 0.97
C SER A 127 0.59 4.41 2.18
N MET A 128 -0.73 4.66 2.20
CA MET A 128 -1.65 4.14 3.23
C MET A 128 -1.53 2.61 3.44
N GLY A 129 -1.12 1.88 2.40
CA GLY A 129 -0.84 0.45 2.46
C GLY A 129 0.29 0.10 3.43
N GLY A 130 1.24 1.02 3.69
CA GLY A 130 2.29 0.84 4.69
C GLY A 130 1.74 0.75 6.10
N MET A 131 0.82 1.65 6.47
CA MET A 131 0.13 1.58 7.77
C MET A 131 -0.80 0.36 7.86
N LEU A 132 -1.41 -0.07 6.75
CA LEU A 132 -2.17 -1.32 6.71
C LEU A 132 -1.25 -2.53 6.94
N ALA A 133 -0.11 -2.61 6.26
CA ALA A 133 0.86 -3.70 6.43
C ALA A 133 1.36 -3.78 7.88
N TYR A 134 1.69 -2.62 8.47
CA TYR A 134 2.07 -2.49 9.87
C TYR A 134 0.99 -3.04 10.81
N GLU A 135 -0.24 -2.54 10.68
CA GLU A 135 -1.37 -2.93 11.55
C GLU A 135 -1.72 -4.42 11.40
N VAL A 136 -1.71 -4.92 10.16
CA VAL A 136 -1.97 -6.35 9.87
C VAL A 136 -0.89 -7.22 10.49
N ALA A 137 0.38 -6.85 10.39
CA ALA A 137 1.47 -7.58 11.06
C ALA A 137 1.29 -7.58 12.57
N ALA A 138 0.96 -6.43 13.18
CA ALA A 138 0.70 -6.32 14.62
C ALA A 138 -0.44 -7.22 15.07
N ARG A 139 -1.55 -7.29 14.31
CA ARG A 139 -2.76 -8.03 14.68
C ARG A 139 -2.67 -9.53 14.43
N THR A 140 -1.89 -9.94 13.43
CA THR A 140 -1.84 -11.36 13.03
C THR A 140 -0.66 -12.11 13.62
N GLY A 141 0.47 -11.43 13.84
CA GLY A 141 1.73 -12.08 14.24
C GLY A 141 2.27 -13.11 13.23
N ALA A 142 1.70 -13.13 12.00
CA ALA A 142 1.97 -14.14 10.97
C ALA A 142 2.79 -13.59 9.78
N VAL A 143 3.57 -12.54 10.02
CA VAL A 143 4.32 -11.81 9.00
C VAL A 143 5.80 -11.86 9.33
N ALA A 144 6.64 -12.23 8.35
CA ALA A 144 8.08 -12.33 8.53
C ALA A 144 8.78 -10.95 8.46
N HIS A 145 8.24 -10.01 7.67
CA HIS A 145 8.80 -8.67 7.52
C HIS A 145 7.75 -7.70 6.98
N VAL A 146 7.80 -6.44 7.40
CA VAL A 146 6.98 -5.34 6.87
C VAL A 146 7.89 -4.39 6.10
N VAL A 147 7.58 -4.17 4.82
CA VAL A 147 8.19 -3.13 3.97
C VAL A 147 7.14 -2.07 3.71
N ALA A 148 7.41 -0.83 4.07
CA ALA A 148 6.47 0.28 3.89
C ALA A 148 7.12 1.43 3.13
N THR A 149 6.42 2.00 2.14
CA THR A 149 6.89 3.24 1.50
C THR A 149 6.48 4.48 2.30
N CYS A 150 5.54 4.35 3.24
CA CYS A 150 5.08 5.43 4.09
C CYS A 150 4.48 4.84 5.39
N LEU A 151 4.76 5.48 6.53
CA LEU A 151 4.19 5.17 7.84
C LEU A 151 3.54 6.43 8.43
N LEU A 152 2.55 6.97 7.73
CA LEU A 152 1.83 8.16 8.14
C LEU A 152 0.67 7.80 9.07
N ASP A 153 0.88 7.93 10.37
CA ASP A 153 -0.17 7.74 11.38
C ASP A 153 -1.16 8.91 11.36
N PRO A 154 -2.47 8.69 11.10
CA PRO A 154 -3.47 9.75 11.15
C PRO A 154 -3.60 10.42 12.52
N ALA A 155 -3.15 9.78 13.60
CA ALA A 155 -3.14 10.35 14.94
C ALA A 155 -2.02 11.38 15.16
N ASP A 156 -0.99 11.41 14.31
CA ASP A 156 0.06 12.42 14.36
C ASP A 156 -0.51 13.83 14.09
N PRO A 157 -0.25 14.83 14.95
CA PRO A 157 -0.76 16.18 14.75
C PRO A 157 -0.37 16.85 13.43
N ALA A 158 0.72 16.43 12.79
CA ALA A 158 1.18 16.94 11.50
C ALA A 158 0.58 16.19 10.29
N ALA A 159 0.00 15.00 10.49
CA ALA A 159 -0.58 14.18 9.43
C ALA A 159 -1.70 14.88 8.62
N PRO A 160 -2.61 15.70 9.22
CA PRO A 160 -3.68 16.33 8.46
C PRO A 160 -3.22 17.17 7.26
N ALA A 161 -2.06 17.82 7.37
CA ALA A 161 -1.49 18.63 6.29
C ALA A 161 -1.01 17.76 5.10
N ALA A 162 -0.56 16.54 5.37
CA ALA A 162 -0.12 15.58 4.35
C ALA A 162 -1.28 14.75 3.78
N LEU A 163 -2.36 14.57 4.54
CA LEU A 163 -3.48 13.71 4.13
C LEU A 163 -4.41 14.34 3.09
N THR A 164 -4.53 15.68 3.07
CA THR A 164 -5.53 16.34 2.23
C THR A 164 -4.98 17.53 1.46
N ARG A 165 -5.51 17.75 0.24
CA ARG A 165 -5.21 18.97 -0.58
C ARG A 165 -5.71 20.26 0.07
N TRP A 166 -6.63 20.15 0.98
CA TRP A 166 -7.25 21.29 1.64
C TRP A 166 -6.46 21.61 2.89
N ASN A 167 -5.59 22.61 2.81
CA ASN A 167 -4.96 23.22 3.97
C ASN A 167 -6.01 23.94 4.81
N LEU A 168 -6.94 23.18 5.40
CA LEU A 168 -7.86 23.72 6.38
C LEU A 168 -7.05 24.08 7.62
N PRO A 169 -6.99 25.36 8.01
CA PRO A 169 -6.21 25.78 9.15
C PRO A 169 -6.72 25.06 10.41
N GLY A 170 -5.82 24.33 11.05
CA GLY A 170 -6.02 23.75 12.36
C GLY A 170 -6.91 22.50 12.40
N ARG A 171 -7.18 22.06 13.62
CA ARG A 171 -7.99 20.89 14.04
C ARG A 171 -9.44 20.83 13.50
N SER A 172 -9.83 21.69 12.57
CA SER A 172 -11.21 21.86 12.12
C SER A 172 -11.63 20.88 11.01
N GLY A 173 -10.71 20.42 10.15
CA GLY A 173 -11.03 19.50 9.06
C GLY A 173 -11.61 18.15 9.53
N PRO A 174 -10.96 17.45 10.47
CA PRO A 174 -11.49 16.21 11.04
C PRO A 174 -12.81 16.41 11.82
N ARG A 175 -12.97 17.58 12.47
CA ARG A 175 -14.21 17.92 13.20
C ARG A 175 -15.39 18.12 12.26
N LEU A 176 -15.19 18.73 11.09
CA LEU A 176 -16.23 18.91 10.10
C LEU A 176 -16.72 17.56 9.55
N LEU A 177 -15.82 16.60 9.32
CA LEU A 177 -16.16 15.24 8.91
C LEU A 177 -17.02 14.50 9.95
N ARG A 178 -16.87 14.82 11.23
CA ARG A 178 -17.71 14.24 12.31
C ARG A 178 -19.19 14.61 12.23
N TRP A 179 -19.52 15.78 11.67
CA TRP A 179 -20.89 16.24 11.53
C TRP A 179 -21.59 15.70 10.27
N ILE A 180 -20.86 15.11 9.35
CA ILE A 180 -21.38 14.59 8.07
C ILE A 180 -22.03 13.20 8.22
N ASP A 181 -21.82 12.49 9.32
CA ASP A 181 -22.37 11.16 9.57
C ASP A 181 -23.48 11.21 10.66
N PRO A 182 -24.63 10.50 10.49
CA PRO A 182 -24.78 9.20 9.83
C PRO A 182 -25.31 9.21 8.38
N VAL A 183 -25.82 10.33 7.86
CA VAL A 183 -26.46 10.37 6.55
C VAL A 183 -25.47 10.63 5.40
N GLY A 184 -24.52 11.55 5.62
CA GLY A 184 -23.53 11.95 4.61
C GLY A 184 -22.34 10.99 4.44
N GLY A 185 -22.10 10.08 5.38
CA GLY A 185 -20.95 9.15 5.32
C GLY A 185 -20.97 8.21 4.13
N ARG A 186 -22.12 7.95 3.54
CA ARG A 186 -22.29 7.11 2.33
C ARG A 186 -22.08 7.88 1.03
N LEU A 187 -22.01 9.22 1.08
CA LEU A 187 -21.76 10.06 -0.09
C LEU A 187 -20.35 9.77 -0.62
N ARG A 188 -20.26 9.45 -1.90
CA ARG A 188 -18.99 9.11 -2.55
C ARG A 188 -18.47 10.29 -3.37
N VAL A 189 -17.21 10.65 -3.13
CA VAL A 189 -16.49 11.72 -3.81
C VAL A 189 -15.26 11.18 -4.54
N PRO A 190 -14.83 11.78 -5.67
CA PRO A 190 -13.60 11.38 -6.32
C PRO A 190 -12.40 11.55 -5.38
N ILE A 191 -11.58 10.50 -5.22
CA ILE A 191 -10.43 10.54 -4.31
C ILE A 191 -9.44 11.65 -4.67
N ARG A 192 -9.23 11.93 -5.97
CA ARG A 192 -8.36 13.00 -6.46
C ARG A 192 -8.77 14.42 -6.03
N TRP A 193 -9.99 14.61 -5.54
CA TRP A 193 -10.42 15.91 -4.99
C TRP A 193 -9.92 16.14 -3.57
N ILE A 194 -9.54 15.07 -2.89
CA ILE A 194 -9.16 15.09 -1.48
C ILE A 194 -7.65 14.93 -1.34
N THR A 195 -7.05 14.04 -2.12
CA THR A 195 -5.64 13.67 -2.04
C THR A 195 -4.80 14.36 -3.12
N HIS A 196 -3.49 14.39 -2.91
CA HIS A 196 -2.52 14.98 -3.83
C HIS A 196 -2.11 14.02 -4.96
N MET A 197 -3.09 13.48 -5.71
CA MET A 197 -2.80 12.57 -6.81
C MET A 197 -1.94 13.20 -7.93
N ASP A 198 -1.86 14.53 -7.98
CA ASP A 198 -0.97 15.30 -8.85
C ASP A 198 0.49 15.29 -8.41
N LYS A 199 0.80 14.75 -7.22
CA LYS A 199 2.14 14.61 -6.64
C LYS A 199 2.59 13.15 -6.53
N MET A 200 2.00 12.25 -7.31
CA MET A 200 2.31 10.83 -7.25
C MET A 200 3.74 10.52 -7.69
N SER A 201 4.28 11.25 -8.66
CA SER A 201 5.61 11.05 -9.22
C SER A 201 6.23 12.40 -9.57
N LEU A 202 7.54 12.46 -9.75
CA LEU A 202 8.22 13.60 -10.35
C LEU A 202 7.87 13.73 -11.84
N ASP A 203 7.41 12.64 -12.47
CA ASP A 203 6.85 12.65 -13.83
C ASP A 203 5.38 13.06 -13.79
N PRO A 204 5.02 14.22 -14.43
CA PRO A 204 3.64 14.70 -14.44
C PRO A 204 2.69 13.82 -15.27
N GLU A 205 3.19 13.06 -16.25
CA GLU A 205 2.37 12.15 -17.05
C GLU A 205 1.97 10.93 -16.22
N LEU A 206 2.89 10.36 -15.43
CA LEU A 206 2.58 9.30 -14.50
C LEU A 206 1.59 9.78 -13.42
N SER A 207 1.80 10.96 -12.86
CA SER A 207 0.87 11.56 -11.89
C SER A 207 -0.53 11.74 -12.50
N ARG A 208 -0.63 12.17 -13.76
CA ARG A 208 -1.90 12.29 -14.49
C ARG A 208 -2.56 10.92 -14.72
N LEU A 209 -1.77 9.91 -15.13
CA LEU A 209 -2.26 8.54 -15.28
C LEU A 209 -2.85 8.04 -13.97
N CYS A 210 -2.10 8.14 -12.86
CA CYS A 210 -2.58 7.75 -11.52
C CYS A 210 -3.88 8.48 -11.15
N ALA A 211 -3.96 9.79 -11.38
CA ALA A 211 -5.12 10.60 -10.98
C ALA A 211 -6.39 10.31 -11.81
N THR A 212 -6.24 9.83 -13.04
CA THR A 212 -7.36 9.61 -13.96
C THR A 212 -7.75 8.14 -14.11
N ASP A 213 -6.95 7.20 -13.64
CA ASP A 213 -7.25 5.78 -13.68
C ASP A 213 -8.56 5.46 -12.95
N PRO A 214 -9.59 4.97 -13.66
CA PRO A 214 -10.88 4.65 -13.04
C PRO A 214 -10.81 3.55 -11.97
N LEU A 215 -9.77 2.70 -12.00
CA LEU A 215 -9.54 1.66 -11.00
C LEU A 215 -8.80 2.20 -9.75
N GLY A 216 -8.22 3.38 -9.85
CA GLY A 216 -7.38 4.00 -8.83
C GLY A 216 -7.82 5.42 -8.47
N GLY A 217 -7.01 6.43 -8.82
CA GLY A 217 -7.25 7.84 -8.47
C GLY A 217 -8.51 8.46 -9.07
N GLY A 218 -9.07 7.88 -10.13
CA GLY A 218 -10.38 8.25 -10.68
C GLY A 218 -11.58 7.69 -9.89
N ALA A 219 -11.35 6.75 -9.00
CA ALA A 219 -12.41 6.12 -8.21
C ALA A 219 -13.08 7.08 -7.23
N ARG A 220 -14.29 6.71 -6.81
CA ARG A 220 -15.08 7.48 -5.83
C ARG A 220 -15.14 6.72 -4.51
N ILE A 221 -14.81 7.38 -3.41
CA ILE A 221 -14.79 6.82 -2.07
C ILE A 221 -15.84 7.47 -1.16
N PRO A 222 -16.44 6.74 -0.20
CA PRO A 222 -17.39 7.32 0.74
C PRO A 222 -16.67 8.23 1.75
N LEU A 223 -17.30 9.34 2.14
CA LEU A 223 -16.77 10.23 3.17
C LEU A 223 -16.58 9.51 4.51
N GLY A 224 -17.42 8.52 4.79
CA GLY A 224 -17.29 7.67 5.98
C GLY A 224 -16.03 6.81 5.98
N PHE A 225 -15.49 6.44 4.81
CA PHE A 225 -14.18 5.78 4.72
C PHE A 225 -13.06 6.71 5.20
N LEU A 226 -13.02 7.93 4.66
CA LEU A 226 -12.03 8.94 5.06
C LEU A 226 -12.09 9.23 6.56
N ARG A 227 -13.30 9.45 7.08
CA ARG A 227 -13.48 9.65 8.50
C ARG A 227 -12.96 8.46 9.31
N SER A 228 -13.35 7.23 8.94
CA SER A 228 -12.94 6.04 9.67
C SER A 228 -11.43 5.81 9.61
N PHE A 229 -10.74 6.25 8.55
CA PHE A 229 -9.29 6.25 8.48
C PHE A 229 -8.67 7.24 9.48
N VAL A 230 -9.15 8.49 9.49
CA VAL A 230 -8.64 9.52 10.41
C VAL A 230 -8.93 9.19 11.87
N ASP A 231 -10.07 8.57 12.16
CA ASP A 231 -10.46 8.16 13.51
C ASP A 231 -9.87 6.80 13.94
N TYR A 232 -9.25 6.05 13.00
CA TYR A 232 -8.67 4.74 13.31
C TYR A 232 -7.49 4.89 14.28
N ARG A 233 -7.38 3.95 15.19
CA ARG A 233 -6.27 3.88 16.14
C ARG A 233 -5.46 2.63 15.82
N HIS A 234 -4.33 2.85 15.16
CA HIS A 234 -3.34 1.79 14.90
C HIS A 234 -2.69 1.35 16.20
N THR A 235 -2.15 0.15 16.20
CA THR A 235 -1.28 -0.34 17.28
C THR A 235 -0.21 0.71 17.57
N PRO A 236 -0.03 1.16 18.84
CA PRO A 236 1.04 2.10 19.16
C PRO A 236 2.40 1.55 18.72
N PRO A 237 3.27 2.35 18.11
CA PRO A 237 4.56 1.84 17.64
C PRO A 237 5.44 1.30 18.76
N GLU A 238 5.30 1.78 19.98
CA GLU A 238 6.00 1.27 21.16
C GLU A 238 5.60 -0.15 21.53
N ASP A 239 4.38 -0.56 21.16
CA ASP A 239 3.84 -1.89 21.45
C ASP A 239 4.07 -2.88 20.29
N PHE A 240 4.65 -2.43 19.18
CA PHE A 240 4.85 -3.26 18.01
C PHE A 240 6.07 -4.17 18.15
N THR A 241 5.82 -5.48 18.20
CA THR A 241 6.86 -6.53 18.34
C THR A 241 6.72 -7.65 17.30
N ALA A 242 5.80 -7.51 16.34
CA ALA A 242 5.37 -8.62 15.49
C ALA A 242 6.39 -9.05 14.42
N ALA A 243 7.14 -8.09 13.83
CA ALA A 243 8.07 -8.35 12.75
C ALA A 243 9.10 -7.20 12.62
N PRO A 244 10.25 -7.42 11.95
CA PRO A 244 11.09 -6.33 11.46
C PRO A 244 10.32 -5.38 10.53
N VAL A 245 10.64 -4.08 10.56
CA VAL A 245 10.03 -3.06 9.71
C VAL A 245 11.10 -2.30 8.94
N THR A 246 11.02 -2.30 7.61
CA THR A 246 11.85 -1.45 6.75
C THR A 246 11.00 -0.39 6.08
N LEU A 247 11.32 0.87 6.32
CA LEU A 247 10.76 2.03 5.64
C LEU A 247 11.62 2.31 4.40
N VAL A 248 11.04 2.11 3.20
CA VAL A 248 11.65 2.45 1.90
C VAL A 248 10.97 3.71 1.36
N HIS A 249 11.35 4.88 1.90
CA HIS A 249 10.63 6.13 1.66
C HIS A 249 11.25 6.96 0.54
N PRO A 250 10.46 7.45 -0.44
CA PRO A 250 10.95 8.36 -1.47
C PRO A 250 11.45 9.68 -0.87
N ALA A 251 12.71 10.04 -1.15
CA ALA A 251 13.35 11.22 -0.56
C ALA A 251 12.79 12.55 -1.10
N ALA A 252 12.30 12.56 -2.34
CA ALA A 252 11.68 13.72 -2.98
C ALA A 252 10.14 13.68 -2.97
N ASP A 253 9.54 12.94 -2.03
CA ASP A 253 8.09 12.86 -1.90
C ASP A 253 7.48 14.22 -1.54
N GLN A 254 6.75 14.79 -2.49
CA GLN A 254 6.08 16.09 -2.33
C GLN A 254 4.71 15.99 -1.65
N TRP A 255 4.24 14.76 -1.39
CA TRP A 255 2.94 14.50 -0.77
C TRP A 255 3.08 14.19 0.71
N THR A 256 3.87 13.17 1.05
CA THR A 256 4.10 12.75 2.44
C THR A 256 5.57 12.93 2.81
N PRO A 257 5.92 13.99 3.57
CA PRO A 257 7.32 14.21 3.97
C PRO A 257 7.89 13.02 4.75
N PRO A 258 9.11 12.55 4.43
CA PRO A 258 9.72 11.37 5.03
C PRO A 258 9.85 11.46 6.56
N GLU A 259 10.01 12.66 7.12
CA GLU A 259 10.17 12.88 8.55
C GLU A 259 8.97 12.37 9.37
N LEU A 260 7.76 12.37 8.80
CA LEU A 260 6.56 11.86 9.48
C LEU A 260 6.64 10.35 9.66
N SER A 261 7.05 9.64 8.61
CA SER A 261 7.21 8.19 8.62
C SER A 261 8.40 7.75 9.47
N ILE A 262 9.53 8.47 9.39
CA ILE A 262 10.74 8.20 10.18
C ILE A 262 10.43 8.35 11.67
N ARG A 263 9.76 9.43 12.07
CA ARG A 263 9.36 9.66 13.46
C ARG A 263 8.46 8.55 14.01
N PHE A 264 7.56 8.00 13.19
CA PHE A 264 6.75 6.85 13.56
C PHE A 264 7.61 5.60 13.74
N LEU A 265 8.47 5.31 12.75
CA LEU A 265 9.34 4.14 12.74
C LEU A 265 10.30 4.11 13.94
N GLU A 266 10.90 5.26 14.29
CA GLU A 266 11.86 5.37 15.39
C GLU A 266 11.29 4.98 16.74
N ARG A 267 9.98 4.99 16.91
CA ARG A 267 9.30 4.59 18.15
C ARG A 267 9.10 3.06 18.24
N ILE A 268 9.32 2.31 17.17
CA ILE A 268 9.22 0.85 17.18
C ILE A 268 10.42 0.27 17.94
N PRO A 269 10.23 -0.54 19.01
CA PRO A 269 11.35 -1.05 19.80
C PRO A 269 12.14 -2.16 19.08
N GLY A 270 11.50 -2.86 18.14
CA GLY A 270 12.08 -3.97 17.40
C GLY A 270 13.06 -3.56 16.32
N ARG A 271 13.48 -4.54 15.51
CA ARG A 271 14.37 -4.30 14.37
C ARG A 271 13.67 -3.42 13.34
N ARG A 272 14.31 -2.32 13.03
CA ARG A 272 13.82 -1.32 12.08
C ARG A 272 14.93 -0.75 11.23
N GLU A 273 14.61 -0.37 10.01
CA GLU A 273 15.56 0.22 9.05
C GLU A 273 14.89 1.29 8.22
N THR A 274 15.65 2.31 7.83
CA THR A 274 15.20 3.34 6.89
C THR A 274 16.11 3.36 5.67
N VAL A 275 15.51 3.24 4.50
CA VAL A 275 16.14 3.42 3.19
C VAL A 275 15.45 4.60 2.51
N LEU A 276 16.15 5.72 2.34
CA LEU A 276 15.66 6.83 1.56
C LEU A 276 15.95 6.58 0.08
N LEU A 277 14.90 6.67 -0.76
CA LEU A 277 15.00 6.47 -2.19
C LEU A 277 15.28 7.81 -2.86
N ASP A 278 16.53 8.02 -3.27
CA ASP A 278 16.98 9.29 -3.85
C ASP A 278 16.24 9.59 -5.16
N ASN A 279 15.95 10.88 -5.36
CA ASN A 279 15.31 11.40 -6.58
C ASN A 279 14.00 10.70 -6.97
N CYS A 280 13.23 10.21 -5.99
CA CYS A 280 11.93 9.58 -6.23
C CYS A 280 10.78 10.41 -5.67
N GLY A 281 9.68 10.48 -6.42
CA GLY A 281 8.37 10.94 -5.96
C GLY A 281 7.62 9.87 -5.17
N HIS A 282 6.38 10.19 -4.74
CA HIS A 282 5.54 9.31 -3.90
C HIS A 282 5.38 7.87 -4.46
N PHE A 283 5.29 7.73 -5.78
CA PHE A 283 5.37 6.46 -6.49
C PHE A 283 6.78 6.32 -7.09
N PRO A 284 7.67 5.54 -6.47
CA PRO A 284 9.09 5.54 -6.78
C PRO A 284 9.38 4.75 -8.07
N VAL A 285 9.56 5.46 -9.17
CA VAL A 285 9.93 4.91 -10.49
C VAL A 285 11.22 5.52 -11.03
N GLU A 286 11.73 6.58 -10.40
CA GLU A 286 12.88 7.34 -10.86
C GLU A 286 14.19 6.73 -10.36
N GLU A 287 15.28 6.90 -11.15
CA GLU A 287 16.64 6.56 -10.74
C GLU A 287 17.28 7.68 -9.90
N PRO A 288 18.13 7.36 -8.93
CA PRO A 288 18.60 6.03 -8.55
C PRO A 288 17.67 5.31 -7.55
N GLY A 289 16.59 5.93 -7.11
CA GLY A 289 15.74 5.42 -6.04
C GLY A 289 15.09 4.07 -6.35
N ILE A 290 14.71 3.81 -7.61
CA ILE A 290 14.17 2.49 -7.96
C ILE A 290 15.24 1.37 -7.83
N ALA A 291 16.51 1.68 -8.14
CA ALA A 291 17.60 0.75 -7.92
C ALA A 291 17.84 0.49 -6.42
N GLN A 292 17.72 1.53 -5.60
CA GLN A 292 17.80 1.42 -4.14
C GLN A 292 16.63 0.58 -3.59
N LEU A 293 15.41 0.79 -4.08
CA LEU A 293 14.25 -0.04 -3.73
C LEU A 293 14.47 -1.52 -4.10
N ALA A 294 14.94 -1.79 -5.31
CA ALA A 294 15.25 -3.15 -5.76
C ALA A 294 16.31 -3.80 -4.88
N GLY A 295 17.36 -3.06 -4.52
CA GLY A 295 18.42 -3.51 -3.61
C GLY A 295 17.91 -3.85 -2.21
N ALA A 296 17.09 -2.97 -1.63
CA ALA A 296 16.46 -3.18 -0.32
C ALA A 296 15.56 -4.41 -0.34
N MET A 297 14.69 -4.54 -1.36
CA MET A 297 13.82 -5.71 -1.52
C MET A 297 14.62 -7.00 -1.62
N ARG A 298 15.69 -7.04 -2.40
CA ARG A 298 16.58 -8.21 -2.52
C ARG A 298 17.13 -8.63 -1.15
N ALA A 299 17.66 -7.69 -0.38
CA ALA A 299 18.23 -7.97 0.94
C ALA A 299 17.18 -8.53 1.91
N ILE A 300 15.99 -7.92 1.96
CA ILE A 300 14.89 -8.34 2.83
C ILE A 300 14.38 -9.74 2.46
N LEU A 301 14.21 -10.01 1.16
CA LEU A 301 13.71 -11.29 0.68
C LEU A 301 14.73 -12.43 0.91
N ALA A 302 16.02 -12.17 0.71
CA ALA A 302 17.08 -13.12 1.00
C ALA A 302 17.12 -13.47 2.50
N GLU A 303 16.98 -12.47 3.38
CA GLU A 303 16.94 -12.69 4.82
C GLU A 303 15.70 -13.48 5.24
N ALA A 304 14.50 -13.07 4.79
CA ALA A 304 13.26 -13.76 5.13
C ALA A 304 13.29 -15.23 4.65
N GLY A 305 13.80 -15.51 3.45
CA GLY A 305 13.93 -16.86 2.92
C GLY A 305 15.03 -17.69 3.59
N GLY A 306 16.06 -17.05 4.16
CA GLY A 306 17.15 -17.71 4.88
C GLY A 306 16.81 -18.09 6.32
N SER A 307 15.86 -17.40 6.94
CA SER A 307 15.45 -17.62 8.34
C SER A 307 14.56 -18.86 8.56
N GLY A 308 14.13 -19.51 7.48
CA GLY A 308 13.27 -20.71 7.49
C GLY A 308 14.03 -22.04 7.37
N ARG A 309 15.38 -22.03 7.49
CA ARG A 309 16.20 -23.25 7.43
C ARG A 309 16.76 -23.62 8.80
#